data_8113d2f29e2c7dc280ba6c868818520e
#
_entry.id   8113d2f29e2c7dc280ba6c868818520e
#
_cell.length_a   1.000
_cell.length_b   1.000
_cell.length_c   1.000
_cell.angle_alpha   90.00
_cell.angle_beta   90.00
_cell.angle_gamma   90.00
#
_symmetry.space_group_name_H-M   'P 1'
#
loop_
_entity.id
_entity.type
_entity.pdbx_description
1 polymer ?
#
loop_
_entity_poly.entity_id
_entity_poly.type
_entity_poly.pdbx_seq_one_letter_code
_entity_poly.pdbx_strand_id
1 'polypeptide(L)'
;MSLTANSPVPAAFVGAAPAYRWVILFVAWLGFLLSFIDRLTWANVAVSVGGSLGLPVAALGIFVTGFYVGYVIANALGGIASDRVGGRATLSMSLALLGVSTFLFSFTRSALFGLVLQGLMGLAAGADYASCIKLIVAWFDRTSRGRAMGILLIASSLGVTATNAVVPAMAAAFGWQGVYRVLGIATVAVGAIALASLRDRPAGMAPTVVAHVPMRSLVGNRNLVLLALVGFAAFWGTWGFTFWANALMIKGRGFSAIEAGAVVSLVGIAAILGKPLIGLLSDWLGGRCKWLTFASFVLFAAMLIVFGTLTERGAFEVAAPLLGLGAFLYSPLLAAMVAQTSGPVLAGSAAGVLAGFWQLGSVIVPLVVGLVFQLTGSFLAAFATLAAGPALAAVGILFVTEGPSVAPLS
;
A
#
# COMPACT_ATOMS: atom_id res chain seq x y z
N MET A 1 -46.20 14.71 23.29
CA MET A 1 -46.27 13.41 22.62
C MET A 1 -44.83 13.00 22.31
N SER A 2 -44.23 12.28 23.26
CA SER A 2 -42.79 11.88 23.24
C SER A 2 -42.67 10.55 22.52
N LEU A 3 -42.05 10.57 21.36
CA LEU A 3 -41.62 9.34 20.64
C LEU A 3 -40.23 8.97 21.15
N THR A 4 -40.17 8.14 22.16
CA THR A 4 -38.97 7.38 22.53
C THR A 4 -38.74 6.28 21.49
N ALA A 5 -37.90 6.56 20.53
CA ALA A 5 -37.41 5.54 19.61
C ALA A 5 -36.46 4.61 20.37
N ASN A 6 -36.97 3.52 20.85
CA ASN A 6 -36.20 2.39 21.35
C ASN A 6 -35.54 1.70 20.14
N SER A 7 -34.34 2.14 19.76
CA SER A 7 -33.50 1.40 18.80
C SER A 7 -33.05 0.11 19.47
N PRO A 8 -33.35 -1.07 18.93
CA PRO A 8 -32.87 -2.31 19.51
C PRO A 8 -31.33 -2.32 19.46
N VAL A 9 -30.71 -2.41 20.63
CA VAL A 9 -29.28 -2.71 20.75
C VAL A 9 -29.02 -3.99 19.96
N PRO A 10 -28.10 -4.02 18.99
CA PRO A 10 -27.84 -5.25 18.25
C PRO A 10 -27.44 -6.35 19.22
N ALA A 11 -28.17 -7.47 19.16
CA ALA A 11 -27.92 -8.63 19.98
C ALA A 11 -26.43 -9.00 19.96
N ALA A 12 -25.88 -9.18 21.15
CA ALA A 12 -24.53 -9.65 21.37
C ALA A 12 -24.25 -10.90 20.55
N PHE A 13 -23.01 -11.05 20.07
CA PHE A 13 -22.49 -12.19 19.33
C PHE A 13 -22.91 -13.53 19.97
N VAL A 14 -24.02 -14.11 19.56
CA VAL A 14 -24.45 -15.45 19.98
C VAL A 14 -24.12 -16.39 18.82
N GLY A 15 -23.04 -17.19 18.95
CA GLY A 15 -22.91 -18.46 18.26
C GLY A 15 -21.98 -18.64 17.08
N ALA A 16 -21.03 -17.73 16.78
CA ALA A 16 -19.90 -18.10 15.91
C ALA A 16 -18.69 -18.42 16.79
N ALA A 17 -18.05 -19.57 16.59
CA ALA A 17 -16.88 -19.96 17.35
C ALA A 17 -15.85 -18.80 17.32
N PRO A 18 -15.46 -18.24 18.49
CA PRO A 18 -14.56 -17.07 18.54
C PRO A 18 -13.22 -17.33 17.86
N ALA A 19 -12.84 -18.58 17.65
CA ALA A 19 -11.65 -19.01 16.94
C ALA A 19 -11.72 -18.77 15.41
N TYR A 20 -12.89 -18.91 14.76
CA TYR A 20 -12.97 -18.83 13.30
C TYR A 20 -12.68 -17.43 12.73
N ARG A 21 -12.94 -16.36 13.48
CA ARG A 21 -12.57 -15.01 13.10
C ARG A 21 -11.06 -14.86 12.82
N TRP A 22 -10.23 -15.63 13.53
CA TRP A 22 -8.79 -15.62 13.33
C TRP A 22 -8.38 -16.33 12.04
N VAL A 23 -9.12 -17.37 11.63
CA VAL A 23 -8.96 -18.02 10.31
C VAL A 23 -9.29 -17.03 9.21
N ILE A 24 -10.41 -16.29 9.34
CA ILE A 24 -10.78 -15.23 8.37
C ILE A 24 -9.68 -14.18 8.28
N LEU A 25 -9.18 -13.69 9.42
CA LEU A 25 -8.11 -12.71 9.45
C LEU A 25 -6.82 -13.24 8.83
N PHE A 26 -6.41 -14.46 9.16
CA PHE A 26 -5.18 -15.06 8.65
C PHE A 26 -5.22 -15.25 7.13
N VAL A 27 -6.32 -15.78 6.59
CA VAL A 27 -6.47 -16.00 5.15
C VAL A 27 -6.55 -14.68 4.40
N ALA A 28 -7.29 -13.69 4.92
CA ALA A 28 -7.33 -12.35 4.34
C ALA A 28 -5.94 -11.67 4.39
N TRP A 29 -5.23 -11.81 5.50
CA TRP A 29 -3.87 -11.30 5.67
C TRP A 29 -2.89 -11.96 4.69
N LEU A 30 -2.96 -13.28 4.53
CA LEU A 30 -2.10 -14.03 3.61
C LEU A 30 -2.37 -13.63 2.15
N GLY A 31 -3.64 -13.49 1.77
CA GLY A 31 -4.02 -13.00 0.44
C GLY A 31 -3.52 -11.58 0.18
N PHE A 32 -3.67 -10.69 1.16
CA PHE A 32 -3.19 -9.32 1.08
C PHE A 32 -1.65 -9.25 1.01
N LEU A 33 -0.94 -10.09 1.78
CA LEU A 33 0.51 -10.22 1.73
C LEU A 33 1.00 -10.64 0.34
N LEU A 34 0.40 -11.71 -0.23
CA LEU A 34 0.77 -12.19 -1.58
C LEU A 34 0.48 -11.13 -2.65
N SER A 35 -0.66 -10.44 -2.56
CA SER A 35 -0.96 -9.34 -3.46
C SER A 35 0.11 -8.24 -3.42
N PHE A 36 0.65 -7.93 -2.23
CA PHE A 36 1.79 -7.01 -2.10
C PHE A 36 3.08 -7.57 -2.70
N ILE A 37 3.37 -8.86 -2.50
CA ILE A 37 4.55 -9.52 -3.07
C ILE A 37 4.46 -9.50 -4.61
N ASP A 38 3.34 -9.90 -5.19
CA ASP A 38 3.12 -9.88 -6.65
C ASP A 38 3.34 -8.48 -7.23
N ARG A 39 2.75 -7.44 -6.60
CA ARG A 39 2.90 -6.03 -6.98
C ARG A 39 4.35 -5.57 -6.96
N LEU A 40 5.10 -5.92 -5.91
CA LEU A 40 6.46 -5.43 -5.66
C LEU A 40 7.53 -6.26 -6.38
N THR A 41 7.17 -7.44 -6.89
CA THR A 41 8.09 -8.30 -7.65
C THR A 41 8.71 -7.56 -8.83
N TRP A 42 7.92 -6.74 -9.55
CA TRP A 42 8.42 -5.93 -10.65
C TRP A 42 9.64 -5.07 -10.25
N ALA A 43 9.62 -4.42 -9.09
CA ALA A 43 10.72 -3.57 -8.63
C ALA A 43 12.06 -4.30 -8.57
N ASN A 44 12.04 -5.61 -8.31
CA ASN A 44 13.23 -6.44 -8.17
C ASN A 44 13.71 -7.04 -9.49
N VAL A 45 12.80 -7.27 -10.44
CA VAL A 45 13.13 -7.95 -11.71
C VAL A 45 13.04 -7.05 -12.94
N ALA A 46 12.63 -5.79 -12.78
CA ALA A 46 12.42 -4.84 -13.88
C ALA A 46 13.61 -4.74 -14.82
N VAL A 47 14.83 -4.68 -14.28
CA VAL A 47 16.08 -4.60 -15.07
C VAL A 47 16.29 -5.87 -15.89
N SER A 48 16.03 -7.05 -15.31
CA SER A 48 16.17 -8.33 -16.00
C SER A 48 15.11 -8.51 -17.09
N VAL A 49 13.86 -8.15 -16.81
CA VAL A 49 12.76 -8.16 -17.78
C VAL A 49 13.05 -7.17 -18.92
N GLY A 50 13.44 -5.94 -18.58
CA GLY A 50 13.80 -4.92 -19.56
C GLY A 50 14.94 -5.36 -20.48
N GLY A 51 15.98 -5.99 -19.92
CA GLY A 51 17.07 -6.56 -20.69
C GLY A 51 16.63 -7.66 -21.66
N SER A 52 15.73 -8.57 -21.20
CA SER A 52 15.21 -9.66 -22.05
C SER A 52 14.26 -9.19 -23.16
N LEU A 53 13.61 -8.01 -22.98
CA LEU A 53 12.70 -7.42 -23.96
C LEU A 53 13.34 -6.29 -24.79
N GLY A 54 14.64 -6.02 -24.58
CA GLY A 54 15.35 -4.92 -25.28
C GLY A 54 14.84 -3.53 -24.96
N LEU A 55 14.31 -3.31 -23.74
CA LEU A 55 13.67 -2.05 -23.35
C LEU A 55 14.67 -1.08 -22.71
N PRO A 56 14.56 0.22 -23.03
CA PRO A 56 15.30 1.26 -22.32
C PRO A 56 14.79 1.40 -20.88
N VAL A 57 15.66 1.91 -20.00
CA VAL A 57 15.33 2.05 -18.55
C VAL A 57 14.06 2.86 -18.30
N ALA A 58 13.83 3.94 -19.07
CA ALA A 58 12.60 4.75 -18.95
C ALA A 58 11.32 3.93 -19.19
N ALA A 59 11.36 2.94 -20.10
CA ALA A 59 10.21 2.10 -20.39
C ALA A 59 9.80 1.21 -19.21
N LEU A 60 10.70 0.95 -18.25
CA LEU A 60 10.38 0.16 -17.07
C LEU A 60 9.31 0.82 -16.19
N GLY A 61 9.28 2.16 -16.15
CA GLY A 61 8.26 2.91 -15.43
C GLY A 61 6.86 2.75 -16.01
N ILE A 62 6.72 2.53 -17.34
CA ILE A 62 5.43 2.36 -18.01
C ILE A 62 4.69 1.13 -17.48
N PHE A 63 5.40 0.05 -17.16
CA PHE A 63 4.82 -1.16 -16.59
C PHE A 63 4.22 -0.90 -15.20
N VAL A 64 4.90 -0.12 -14.36
CA VAL A 64 4.39 0.27 -13.05
C VAL A 64 3.15 1.16 -13.21
N THR A 65 3.20 2.13 -14.13
CA THR A 65 2.04 2.98 -14.45
C THR A 65 0.87 2.15 -14.94
N GLY A 66 1.09 1.19 -15.84
CA GLY A 66 0.06 0.27 -16.32
C GLY A 66 -0.62 -0.50 -15.19
N PHE A 67 0.17 -1.03 -14.25
CA PHE A 67 -0.34 -1.68 -13.05
C PHE A 67 -1.22 -0.70 -12.23
N TYR A 68 -0.72 0.49 -11.93
CA TYR A 68 -1.44 1.43 -11.07
C TYR A 68 -2.67 2.05 -11.72
N VAL A 69 -2.71 2.19 -13.04
CA VAL A 69 -3.95 2.56 -13.77
C VAL A 69 -5.03 1.51 -13.51
N GLY A 70 -4.71 0.23 -13.71
CA GLY A 70 -5.63 -0.86 -13.40
C GLY A 70 -6.03 -0.88 -11.91
N TYR A 71 -5.05 -0.72 -11.02
CA TYR A 71 -5.27 -0.71 -9.58
C TYR A 71 -6.20 0.41 -9.10
N VAL A 72 -6.03 1.63 -9.59
CA VAL A 72 -6.90 2.78 -9.24
C VAL A 72 -8.33 2.56 -9.72
N ILE A 73 -8.51 2.07 -10.94
CA ILE A 73 -9.82 1.72 -11.49
C ILE A 73 -10.50 0.65 -10.62
N ALA A 74 -9.79 -0.42 -10.32
CA ALA A 74 -10.35 -1.52 -9.54
C ALA A 74 -10.53 -1.17 -8.06
N ASN A 75 -9.74 -0.27 -7.50
CA ASN A 75 -9.93 0.20 -6.12
C ASN A 75 -11.26 0.96 -5.97
N ALA A 76 -11.61 1.78 -6.97
CA ALA A 76 -12.91 2.46 -7.01
C ALA A 76 -14.09 1.49 -7.18
N LEU A 77 -13.93 0.47 -8.01
CA LEU A 77 -14.98 -0.53 -8.29
C LEU A 77 -15.02 -1.69 -7.27
N GLY A 78 -13.90 -2.01 -6.65
CA GLY A 78 -13.75 -3.14 -5.74
C GLY A 78 -14.58 -3.02 -4.47
N GLY A 79 -14.75 -1.80 -3.96
CA GLY A 79 -15.69 -1.53 -2.88
C GLY A 79 -17.13 -1.90 -3.27
N ILE A 80 -17.57 -1.46 -4.45
CA ILE A 80 -18.90 -1.75 -4.99
C ILE A 80 -19.07 -3.26 -5.25
N ALA A 81 -18.06 -3.89 -5.85
CA ALA A 81 -18.06 -5.34 -6.08
C ALA A 81 -18.16 -6.11 -4.76
N SER A 82 -17.33 -5.75 -3.78
CA SER A 82 -17.35 -6.36 -2.45
C SER A 82 -18.73 -6.18 -1.78
N ASP A 83 -19.39 -5.03 -1.97
CA ASP A 83 -20.72 -4.78 -1.40
C ASP A 83 -21.83 -5.61 -2.06
N ARG A 84 -21.73 -5.88 -3.34
CA ARG A 84 -22.74 -6.64 -4.09
C ARG A 84 -22.55 -8.16 -3.99
N VAL A 85 -21.30 -8.61 -4.16
CA VAL A 85 -20.96 -10.04 -4.30
C VAL A 85 -20.47 -10.66 -2.98
N GLY A 86 -20.03 -9.82 -2.03
CA GLY A 86 -19.44 -10.25 -0.76
C GLY A 86 -17.92 -10.19 -0.76
N GLY A 87 -17.33 -10.04 0.44
CA GLY A 87 -15.88 -9.96 0.61
C GLY A 87 -15.15 -11.26 0.26
N ARG A 88 -15.74 -12.41 0.58
CA ARG A 88 -15.21 -13.74 0.24
C ARG A 88 -15.02 -13.90 -1.27
N ALA A 89 -16.10 -13.74 -2.04
CA ALA A 89 -16.05 -13.96 -3.48
C ALA A 89 -15.15 -12.94 -4.16
N THR A 90 -15.24 -11.66 -3.78
CA THR A 90 -14.42 -10.59 -4.36
C THR A 90 -12.93 -10.82 -4.10
N LEU A 91 -12.52 -11.13 -2.88
CA LEU A 91 -11.11 -11.41 -2.55
C LEU A 91 -10.60 -12.65 -3.29
N SER A 92 -11.39 -13.73 -3.31
CA SER A 92 -10.99 -14.97 -3.97
C SER A 92 -10.83 -14.80 -5.48
N MET A 93 -11.76 -14.09 -6.14
CA MET A 93 -11.66 -13.79 -7.57
C MET A 93 -10.49 -12.85 -7.88
N SER A 94 -10.27 -11.85 -7.04
CA SER A 94 -9.14 -10.93 -7.11
C SER A 94 -7.82 -11.70 -7.08
N LEU A 95 -7.60 -12.56 -6.08
CA LEU A 95 -6.40 -13.38 -5.97
C LEU A 95 -6.26 -14.37 -7.12
N ALA A 96 -7.34 -15.01 -7.57
CA ALA A 96 -7.29 -15.93 -8.70
C ALA A 96 -6.88 -15.19 -9.99
N LEU A 97 -7.49 -14.04 -10.29
CA LEU A 97 -7.15 -13.25 -11.48
C LEU A 97 -5.73 -12.68 -11.38
N LEU A 98 -5.33 -12.19 -10.20
CA LEU A 98 -3.97 -11.72 -9.95
C LEU A 98 -2.95 -12.83 -10.18
N GLY A 99 -3.14 -14.00 -9.55
CA GLY A 99 -2.21 -15.11 -9.68
C GLY A 99 -2.13 -15.66 -11.11
N VAL A 100 -3.25 -15.76 -11.83
CA VAL A 100 -3.27 -16.16 -13.24
C VAL A 100 -2.52 -15.13 -14.09
N SER A 101 -2.76 -13.83 -13.90
CA SER A 101 -2.06 -12.77 -14.65
C SER A 101 -0.56 -12.75 -14.32
N THR A 102 -0.19 -12.96 -13.04
CA THR A 102 1.20 -13.11 -12.59
C THR A 102 1.86 -14.31 -13.26
N PHE A 103 1.22 -15.46 -13.27
CA PHE A 103 1.73 -16.66 -13.95
C PHE A 103 1.91 -16.44 -15.44
N LEU A 104 0.93 -15.85 -16.12
CA LEU A 104 0.99 -15.56 -17.56
C LEU A 104 2.08 -14.55 -17.88
N PHE A 105 2.41 -13.64 -16.96
CA PHE A 105 3.51 -12.69 -17.15
C PHE A 105 4.86 -13.40 -17.39
N SER A 106 5.05 -14.60 -16.84
CA SER A 106 6.26 -15.40 -17.06
C SER A 106 6.52 -15.76 -18.54
N PHE A 107 5.50 -15.67 -19.38
CA PHE A 107 5.60 -15.97 -20.82
C PHE A 107 5.71 -14.70 -21.68
N THR A 108 5.91 -13.53 -21.07
CA THR A 108 6.02 -12.25 -21.76
C THR A 108 7.21 -12.25 -22.71
N ARG A 109 6.94 -11.97 -23.99
CA ARG A 109 7.94 -11.83 -25.06
C ARG A 109 7.87 -10.48 -25.79
N SER A 110 6.89 -9.65 -25.46
CA SER A 110 6.75 -8.31 -26.01
C SER A 110 6.32 -7.32 -24.94
N ALA A 111 6.73 -6.06 -25.10
CA ALA A 111 6.39 -4.99 -24.17
C ALA A 111 4.87 -4.80 -24.03
N LEU A 112 4.14 -4.85 -25.15
CA LEU A 112 2.68 -4.65 -25.13
C LEU A 112 1.96 -5.75 -24.34
N PHE A 113 2.33 -7.02 -24.57
CA PHE A 113 1.73 -8.15 -23.83
C PHE A 113 2.03 -8.04 -22.31
N GLY A 114 3.26 -7.71 -21.95
CA GLY A 114 3.63 -7.48 -20.55
C GLY A 114 2.88 -6.31 -19.93
N LEU A 115 2.69 -5.20 -20.67
CA LEU A 115 1.95 -4.03 -20.19
C LEU A 115 0.47 -4.35 -19.96
N VAL A 116 -0.17 -5.10 -20.86
CA VAL A 116 -1.55 -5.56 -20.68
C VAL A 116 -1.68 -6.44 -19.44
N LEU A 117 -0.76 -7.36 -19.24
CA LEU A 117 -0.76 -8.22 -18.04
C LEU A 117 -0.53 -7.43 -16.75
N GLN A 118 0.35 -6.42 -16.76
CA GLN A 118 0.50 -5.52 -15.61
C GLN A 118 -0.79 -4.76 -15.30
N GLY A 119 -1.48 -4.27 -16.32
CA GLY A 119 -2.79 -3.65 -16.15
C GLY A 119 -3.83 -4.60 -15.56
N LEU A 120 -3.87 -5.86 -16.02
CA LEU A 120 -4.75 -6.89 -15.47
C LEU A 120 -4.38 -7.26 -14.01
N MET A 121 -3.08 -7.38 -13.70
CA MET A 121 -2.62 -7.57 -12.32
C MET A 121 -3.08 -6.42 -11.42
N GLY A 122 -2.96 -5.18 -11.91
CA GLY A 122 -3.46 -4.01 -11.19
C GLY A 122 -4.97 -4.05 -10.97
N LEU A 123 -5.76 -4.34 -12.02
CA LEU A 123 -7.21 -4.50 -11.92
C LEU A 123 -7.59 -5.60 -10.91
N ALA A 124 -6.86 -6.70 -10.90
CA ALA A 124 -7.08 -7.77 -9.95
C ALA A 124 -6.79 -7.32 -8.51
N ALA A 125 -5.61 -6.75 -8.25
CA ALA A 125 -5.17 -6.38 -6.91
C ALA A 125 -5.96 -5.22 -6.28
N GLY A 126 -6.63 -4.38 -7.08
CA GLY A 126 -7.31 -3.18 -6.56
C GLY A 126 -8.51 -3.47 -5.65
N ALA A 127 -9.12 -4.65 -5.73
CA ALA A 127 -10.26 -5.03 -4.90
C ALA A 127 -9.89 -5.68 -3.55
N ASP A 128 -8.61 -6.03 -3.34
CA ASP A 128 -8.15 -6.81 -2.19
C ASP A 128 -8.41 -6.11 -0.86
N TYR A 129 -7.97 -4.86 -0.76
CA TYR A 129 -8.03 -4.10 0.48
C TYR A 129 -9.48 -3.88 0.95
N ALA A 130 -10.37 -3.46 0.05
CA ALA A 130 -11.79 -3.27 0.36
C ALA A 130 -12.44 -4.57 0.83
N SER A 131 -12.11 -5.70 0.19
CA SER A 131 -12.63 -7.02 0.56
C SER A 131 -12.13 -7.47 1.93
N CYS A 132 -10.84 -7.27 2.23
CA CYS A 132 -10.27 -7.56 3.56
C CYS A 132 -10.92 -6.73 4.66
N ILE A 133 -11.11 -5.42 4.43
CA ILE A 133 -11.81 -4.53 5.39
C ILE A 133 -13.21 -5.05 5.66
N LYS A 134 -13.96 -5.39 4.60
CA LYS A 134 -15.34 -5.88 4.74
C LYS A 134 -15.40 -7.15 5.57
N LEU A 135 -14.52 -8.11 5.34
CA LEU A 135 -14.43 -9.35 6.12
C LEU A 135 -14.11 -9.05 7.59
N ILE A 136 -13.13 -8.17 7.86
CA ILE A 136 -12.77 -7.80 9.24
C ILE A 136 -13.94 -7.09 9.94
N VAL A 137 -14.62 -6.17 9.27
CA VAL A 137 -15.78 -5.44 9.83
C VAL A 137 -16.93 -6.39 10.16
N ALA A 138 -17.12 -7.43 9.37
CA ALA A 138 -18.18 -8.43 9.58
C ALA A 138 -17.86 -9.41 10.72
N TRP A 139 -16.58 -9.74 10.96
CA TRP A 139 -16.17 -10.77 11.91
C TRP A 139 -15.63 -10.27 13.24
N PHE A 140 -15.22 -9.00 13.30
CA PHE A 140 -14.66 -8.39 14.50
C PHE A 140 -15.56 -7.27 15.03
N ASP A 141 -15.82 -7.30 16.34
CA ASP A 141 -16.54 -6.24 17.04
C ASP A 141 -15.74 -4.91 17.07
N ARG A 142 -16.41 -3.82 17.48
CA ARG A 142 -15.79 -2.49 17.48
C ARG A 142 -14.53 -2.42 18.35
N THR A 143 -14.45 -3.18 19.43
CA THR A 143 -13.34 -3.14 20.40
C THR A 143 -12.12 -3.92 19.90
N SER A 144 -12.29 -4.96 19.09
CA SER A 144 -11.22 -5.81 18.56
C SER A 144 -10.85 -5.49 17.09
N ARG A 145 -11.70 -4.72 16.40
CA ARG A 145 -11.52 -4.37 14.97
C ARG A 145 -10.22 -3.62 14.69
N GLY A 146 -9.86 -2.66 15.55
CA GLY A 146 -8.61 -1.91 15.40
C GLY A 146 -7.38 -2.81 15.42
N ARG A 147 -7.38 -3.80 16.32
CA ARG A 147 -6.29 -4.80 16.41
C ARG A 147 -6.22 -5.67 15.16
N ALA A 148 -7.38 -6.14 14.66
CA ALA A 148 -7.43 -6.94 13.43
C ALA A 148 -6.96 -6.14 12.20
N MET A 149 -7.33 -4.87 12.09
CA MET A 149 -6.85 -3.96 11.03
C MET A 149 -5.34 -3.71 11.14
N GLY A 150 -4.82 -3.54 12.34
CA GLY A 150 -3.37 -3.42 12.57
C GLY A 150 -2.61 -4.64 12.07
N ILE A 151 -3.09 -5.85 12.38
CA ILE A 151 -2.51 -7.11 11.89
C ILE A 151 -2.57 -7.17 10.36
N LEU A 152 -3.71 -6.83 9.74
CA LEU A 152 -3.83 -6.80 8.28
C LEU A 152 -2.78 -5.87 7.65
N LEU A 153 -2.61 -4.68 8.19
CA LEU A 153 -1.69 -3.68 7.62
C LEU A 153 -0.20 -4.03 7.77
N ILE A 154 0.16 -4.92 8.70
CA ILE A 154 1.54 -5.47 8.79
C ILE A 154 1.91 -6.19 7.47
N ALA A 155 0.94 -6.82 6.80
CA ALA A 155 1.18 -7.50 5.52
C ALA A 155 1.83 -6.59 4.47
N SER A 156 1.48 -5.31 4.41
CA SER A 156 2.06 -4.37 3.45
C SER A 156 3.56 -4.13 3.68
N SER A 157 3.97 -3.91 4.94
CA SER A 157 5.39 -3.69 5.28
C SER A 157 6.20 -4.97 5.18
N LEU A 158 5.60 -6.10 5.61
CA LEU A 158 6.21 -7.42 5.44
C LEU A 158 6.35 -7.77 3.95
N GLY A 159 5.38 -7.40 3.11
CA GLY A 159 5.46 -7.55 1.66
C GLY A 159 6.66 -6.82 1.07
N VAL A 160 6.90 -5.58 1.48
CA VAL A 160 8.12 -4.84 1.04
C VAL A 160 9.38 -5.58 1.45
N THR A 161 9.48 -5.97 2.72
CA THR A 161 10.67 -6.67 3.24
C THR A 161 10.88 -8.02 2.56
N ALA A 162 9.86 -8.87 2.56
CA ALA A 162 9.94 -10.22 2.03
C ALA A 162 10.23 -10.25 0.53
N THR A 163 9.57 -9.38 -0.26
CA THR A 163 9.80 -9.32 -1.69
C THR A 163 11.25 -8.94 -2.01
N ASN A 164 11.78 -7.94 -1.34
CA ASN A 164 13.14 -7.46 -1.60
C ASN A 164 14.23 -8.42 -1.04
N ALA A 165 13.93 -9.19 0.01
CA ALA A 165 14.84 -10.20 0.53
C ALA A 165 14.85 -11.48 -0.32
N VAL A 166 13.70 -11.91 -0.85
CA VAL A 166 13.53 -13.25 -1.44
C VAL A 166 13.57 -13.23 -2.97
N VAL A 167 12.89 -12.26 -3.60
CA VAL A 167 12.75 -12.24 -5.06
C VAL A 167 14.09 -12.14 -5.81
N PRO A 168 15.09 -11.34 -5.39
CA PRO A 168 16.37 -11.30 -6.07
C PRO A 168 17.10 -12.66 -6.07
N ALA A 169 17.06 -13.38 -4.94
CA ALA A 169 17.65 -14.71 -4.83
C ALA A 169 16.90 -15.74 -5.70
N MET A 170 15.56 -15.70 -5.69
CA MET A 170 14.75 -16.54 -6.58
C MET A 170 15.03 -16.23 -8.06
N ALA A 171 15.18 -14.95 -8.41
CA ALA A 171 15.47 -14.54 -9.79
C ALA A 171 16.87 -14.99 -10.24
N ALA A 172 17.84 -15.00 -9.33
CA ALA A 172 19.18 -15.54 -9.61
C ALA A 172 19.15 -17.05 -9.84
N ALA A 173 18.31 -17.81 -9.12
CA ALA A 173 18.20 -19.26 -9.21
C ALA A 173 17.34 -19.74 -10.39
N PHE A 174 16.20 -19.09 -10.65
CA PHE A 174 15.16 -19.57 -11.58
C PHE A 174 14.85 -18.60 -12.73
N GLY A 175 15.58 -17.49 -12.82
CA GLY A 175 15.25 -16.38 -13.70
C GLY A 175 13.98 -15.64 -13.28
N TRP A 176 13.74 -14.47 -13.86
CA TRP A 176 12.53 -13.69 -13.57
C TRP A 176 11.23 -14.42 -13.95
N GLN A 177 11.28 -15.26 -15.00
CA GLN A 177 10.14 -16.10 -15.41
C GLN A 177 9.76 -17.10 -14.32
N GLY A 178 10.77 -17.75 -13.70
CA GLY A 178 10.56 -18.70 -12.61
C GLY A 178 9.91 -18.04 -11.39
N VAL A 179 10.32 -16.82 -11.05
CA VAL A 179 9.71 -16.03 -9.97
C VAL A 179 8.21 -15.83 -10.22
N TYR A 180 7.84 -15.34 -11.40
CA TYR A 180 6.44 -15.10 -11.75
C TYR A 180 5.60 -16.37 -11.79
N ARG A 181 6.17 -17.52 -12.20
CA ARG A 181 5.49 -18.82 -12.16
C ARG A 181 5.18 -19.25 -10.72
N VAL A 182 6.19 -19.21 -9.85
CA VAL A 182 6.03 -19.63 -8.45
C VAL A 182 5.02 -18.73 -7.72
N LEU A 183 5.15 -17.42 -7.85
CA LEU A 183 4.24 -16.48 -7.22
C LEU A 183 2.81 -16.61 -7.77
N GLY A 184 2.65 -16.69 -9.07
CA GLY A 184 1.34 -16.85 -9.69
C GLY A 184 0.61 -18.10 -9.20
N ILE A 185 1.31 -19.26 -9.14
CA ILE A 185 0.75 -20.50 -8.59
C ILE A 185 0.38 -20.35 -7.11
N ALA A 186 1.27 -19.74 -6.30
CA ALA A 186 1.02 -19.50 -4.89
C ALA A 186 -0.20 -18.61 -4.66
N THR A 187 -0.35 -17.54 -5.44
CA THR A 187 -1.46 -16.60 -5.33
C THR A 187 -2.79 -17.23 -5.76
N VAL A 188 -2.81 -18.05 -6.84
CA VAL A 188 -3.98 -18.83 -7.21
C VAL A 188 -4.36 -19.83 -6.11
N ALA A 189 -3.38 -20.54 -5.53
CA ALA A 189 -3.63 -21.49 -4.45
C ALA A 189 -4.24 -20.81 -3.22
N VAL A 190 -3.73 -19.64 -2.83
CA VAL A 190 -4.31 -18.85 -1.72
C VAL A 190 -5.70 -18.32 -2.09
N GLY A 191 -5.95 -17.94 -3.34
CA GLY A 191 -7.27 -17.60 -3.84
C GLY A 191 -8.27 -18.74 -3.70
N ALA A 192 -7.86 -19.98 -4.01
CA ALA A 192 -8.66 -21.19 -3.82
C ALA A 192 -8.91 -21.49 -2.32
N ILE A 193 -7.88 -21.34 -1.47
CA ILE A 193 -8.02 -21.46 -0.01
C ILE A 193 -8.99 -20.39 0.51
N ALA A 194 -8.89 -19.16 0.03
CA ALA A 194 -9.80 -18.08 0.40
C ALA A 194 -11.24 -18.41 0.01
N LEU A 195 -11.46 -18.93 -1.20
CA LEU A 195 -12.79 -19.36 -1.65
C LEU A 195 -13.35 -20.50 -0.80
N ALA A 196 -12.53 -21.45 -0.37
CA ALA A 196 -12.96 -22.59 0.43
C ALA A 196 -13.21 -22.23 1.90
N SER A 197 -12.36 -21.36 2.49
CA SER A 197 -12.33 -21.13 3.93
C SER A 197 -12.96 -19.81 4.37
N LEU A 198 -13.05 -18.77 3.51
CA LEU A 198 -13.67 -17.52 3.92
C LEU A 198 -15.19 -17.65 3.98
N ARG A 199 -15.78 -16.85 4.86
CA ARG A 199 -17.24 -16.64 4.95
C ARG A 199 -17.48 -15.14 5.11
N ASP A 200 -18.48 -14.60 4.40
CA ASP A 200 -18.74 -13.17 4.39
C ASP A 200 -19.14 -12.61 5.76
N ARG A 201 -19.83 -13.42 6.57
CA ARG A 201 -20.34 -13.05 7.89
C ARG A 201 -20.64 -14.28 8.76
N PRO A 202 -20.73 -14.11 10.07
CA PRO A 202 -21.27 -15.12 10.96
C PRO A 202 -22.71 -15.48 10.60
N ALA A 203 -23.10 -16.72 10.84
CA ALA A 203 -24.48 -17.18 10.60
C ALA A 203 -25.47 -16.33 11.44
N GLY A 204 -26.59 -15.94 10.82
CA GLY A 204 -27.65 -15.18 11.50
C GLY A 204 -27.50 -13.66 11.53
N MET A 205 -26.39 -13.07 11.03
CA MET A 205 -26.24 -11.62 10.98
C MET A 205 -26.80 -11.00 9.69
N ALA A 206 -27.54 -9.89 9.84
CA ALA A 206 -28.01 -9.08 8.71
C ALA A 206 -26.85 -8.35 7.99
N PRO A 207 -27.00 -8.01 6.70
CA PRO A 207 -26.03 -7.20 5.98
C PRO A 207 -25.86 -5.82 6.64
N THR A 208 -24.63 -5.38 6.88
CA THR A 208 -24.37 -4.01 7.33
C THR A 208 -24.48 -3.09 6.13
N VAL A 209 -25.46 -2.20 6.12
CA VAL A 209 -25.59 -1.17 5.09
C VAL A 209 -24.58 -0.06 5.39
N VAL A 210 -23.63 0.14 4.50
CA VAL A 210 -22.69 1.27 4.57
C VAL A 210 -23.40 2.48 3.95
N ALA A 211 -23.57 3.55 4.73
CA ALA A 211 -24.17 4.78 4.25
C ALA A 211 -23.32 5.40 3.14
N HIS A 212 -23.92 5.67 1.98
CA HIS A 212 -23.28 6.41 0.90
C HIS A 212 -23.10 7.87 1.30
N VAL A 213 -21.86 8.33 1.28
CA VAL A 213 -21.54 9.73 1.61
C VAL A 213 -21.38 10.51 0.30
N PRO A 214 -22.06 11.66 0.14
CA PRO A 214 -21.93 12.47 -1.06
C PRO A 214 -20.52 13.07 -1.16
N MET A 215 -19.87 12.89 -2.30
CA MET A 215 -18.52 13.44 -2.59
C MET A 215 -18.39 14.93 -2.30
N ARG A 216 -19.47 15.70 -2.46
CA ARG A 216 -19.51 17.15 -2.19
C ARG A 216 -19.12 17.50 -0.76
N SER A 217 -19.46 16.67 0.23
CA SER A 217 -19.12 16.93 1.64
C SER A 217 -17.62 16.81 1.91
N LEU A 218 -16.87 16.04 1.11
CA LEU A 218 -15.43 15.87 1.24
C LEU A 218 -14.66 17.01 0.57
N VAL A 219 -15.07 17.42 -0.63
CA VAL A 219 -14.42 18.50 -1.40
C VAL A 219 -14.61 19.87 -0.76
N GLY A 220 -15.73 20.10 -0.04
CA GLY A 220 -15.99 21.34 0.67
C GLY A 220 -15.12 21.57 1.92
N ASN A 221 -14.44 20.54 2.41
CA ASN A 221 -13.58 20.65 3.59
C ASN A 221 -12.12 20.93 3.18
N ARG A 222 -11.66 22.18 3.43
CA ARG A 222 -10.28 22.61 3.10
C ARG A 222 -9.21 21.68 3.64
N ASN A 223 -9.35 21.19 4.88
CA ASN A 223 -8.36 20.28 5.47
C ASN A 223 -8.32 18.93 4.77
N LEU A 224 -9.46 18.37 4.35
CA LEU A 224 -9.50 17.13 3.58
C LEU A 224 -8.85 17.29 2.20
N VAL A 225 -9.06 18.44 1.55
CA VAL A 225 -8.40 18.75 0.26
C VAL A 225 -6.88 18.87 0.46
N LEU A 226 -6.43 19.55 1.51
CA LEU A 226 -5.00 19.63 1.83
C LEU A 226 -4.41 18.25 2.13
N LEU A 227 -5.10 17.41 2.92
CA LEU A 227 -4.67 16.04 3.21
C LEU A 227 -4.66 15.15 1.95
N ALA A 228 -5.55 15.40 0.99
CA ALA A 228 -5.50 14.73 -0.32
C ALA A 228 -4.21 15.08 -1.08
N LEU A 229 -3.86 16.37 -1.18
CA LEU A 229 -2.64 16.84 -1.84
C LEU A 229 -1.37 16.38 -1.11
N VAL A 230 -1.36 16.43 0.21
CA VAL A 230 -0.25 15.94 1.05
C VAL A 230 -0.02 14.44 0.81
N GLY A 231 -1.08 13.64 0.81
CA GLY A 231 -0.95 12.20 0.59
C GLY A 231 -0.55 11.85 -0.84
N PHE A 232 -1.03 12.58 -1.85
CA PHE A 232 -0.55 12.47 -3.23
C PHE A 232 0.97 12.69 -3.30
N ALA A 233 1.45 13.78 -2.72
CA ALA A 233 2.86 14.13 -2.68
C ALA A 233 3.69 13.12 -1.86
N ALA A 234 3.15 12.59 -0.77
CA ALA A 234 3.78 11.54 0.02
C ALA A 234 3.92 10.22 -0.78
N PHE A 235 2.86 9.83 -1.51
CA PHE A 235 2.86 8.61 -2.33
C PHE A 235 3.79 8.72 -3.53
N TRP A 236 4.00 9.91 -4.06
CA TRP A 236 5.05 10.17 -5.05
C TRP A 236 6.42 9.70 -4.54
N GLY A 237 6.84 10.11 -3.35
CA GLY A 237 8.12 9.68 -2.77
C GLY A 237 8.15 8.19 -2.44
N THR A 238 7.16 7.71 -1.68
CA THR A 238 7.14 6.34 -1.14
C THR A 238 7.08 5.29 -2.25
N TRP A 239 6.15 5.41 -3.18
CA TRP A 239 5.99 4.43 -4.24
C TRP A 239 7.02 4.63 -5.35
N GLY A 240 7.43 5.88 -5.61
CA GLY A 240 8.55 6.14 -6.51
C GLY A 240 9.83 5.46 -6.03
N PHE A 241 10.19 5.61 -4.76
CA PHE A 241 11.31 4.91 -4.15
C PHE A 241 11.11 3.39 -4.23
N THR A 242 9.97 2.89 -3.78
CA THR A 242 9.69 1.46 -3.72
C THR A 242 9.85 0.77 -5.07
N PHE A 243 9.50 1.42 -6.18
CA PHE A 243 9.60 0.83 -7.51
C PHE A 243 10.92 1.10 -8.23
N TRP A 244 11.60 2.19 -7.90
CA TRP A 244 12.80 2.58 -8.62
C TRP A 244 14.11 2.32 -7.87
N ALA A 245 14.10 2.17 -6.54
CA ALA A 245 15.30 2.05 -5.73
C ALA A 245 16.23 0.93 -6.22
N ASN A 246 15.69 -0.27 -6.45
CA ASN A 246 16.48 -1.40 -6.96
C ASN A 246 17.08 -1.09 -8.35
N ALA A 247 16.25 -0.65 -9.29
CA ALA A 247 16.71 -0.35 -10.66
C ALA A 247 17.76 0.77 -10.69
N LEU A 248 17.57 1.82 -9.88
CA LEU A 248 18.52 2.93 -9.75
C LEU A 248 19.85 2.46 -9.13
N MET A 249 19.82 1.67 -8.06
CA MET A 249 21.05 1.15 -7.44
C MET A 249 21.79 0.20 -8.41
N ILE A 250 21.08 -0.65 -9.14
CA ILE A 250 21.71 -1.55 -10.12
C ILE A 250 22.31 -0.75 -11.27
N LYS A 251 21.57 0.15 -11.90
CA LYS A 251 21.99 0.88 -13.10
C LYS A 251 22.87 2.11 -12.81
N GLY A 252 22.62 2.77 -11.68
CA GLY A 252 23.30 4.02 -11.32
C GLY A 252 24.52 3.83 -10.41
N ARG A 253 24.62 2.71 -9.69
CA ARG A 253 25.69 2.42 -8.71
C ARG A 253 26.34 1.06 -8.88
N GLY A 254 25.89 0.23 -9.82
CA GLY A 254 26.49 -1.06 -10.11
C GLY A 254 26.24 -2.15 -9.04
N PHE A 255 25.17 -1.98 -8.23
CA PHE A 255 24.76 -3.01 -7.28
C PHE A 255 24.29 -4.27 -8.01
N SER A 256 24.53 -5.44 -7.43
CA SER A 256 23.78 -6.64 -7.80
C SER A 256 22.32 -6.52 -7.35
N ALA A 257 21.43 -7.31 -7.95
CA ALA A 257 20.03 -7.35 -7.55
C ALA A 257 19.84 -7.76 -6.08
N ILE A 258 20.69 -8.67 -5.59
CA ILE A 258 20.67 -9.14 -4.19
C ILE A 258 21.06 -8.01 -3.23
N GLU A 259 22.14 -7.29 -3.53
CA GLU A 259 22.57 -6.15 -2.70
C GLU A 259 21.52 -5.03 -2.66
N ALA A 260 20.97 -4.66 -3.81
CA ALA A 260 19.91 -3.66 -3.88
C ALA A 260 18.67 -4.11 -3.08
N GLY A 261 18.25 -5.36 -3.24
CA GLY A 261 17.15 -5.94 -2.49
C GLY A 261 17.40 -5.97 -0.98
N ALA A 262 18.62 -6.28 -0.53
CA ALA A 262 19.00 -6.25 0.88
C ALA A 262 18.83 -4.85 1.47
N VAL A 263 19.32 -3.80 0.80
CA VAL A 263 19.14 -2.40 1.22
C VAL A 263 17.66 -2.03 1.35
N VAL A 264 16.83 -2.36 0.34
CA VAL A 264 15.39 -2.04 0.38
C VAL A 264 14.66 -2.88 1.43
N SER A 265 15.13 -4.09 1.74
CA SER A 265 14.60 -4.89 2.85
C SER A 265 14.78 -4.20 4.20
N LEU A 266 15.92 -3.57 4.45
CA LEU A 266 16.17 -2.79 5.67
C LEU A 266 15.20 -1.61 5.82
N VAL A 267 14.84 -0.95 4.71
CA VAL A 267 13.79 0.07 4.68
C VAL A 267 12.45 -0.49 5.17
N GLY A 268 12.06 -1.68 4.68
CA GLY A 268 10.83 -2.35 5.08
C GLY A 268 10.85 -2.81 6.55
N ILE A 269 11.97 -3.34 7.04
CA ILE A 269 12.13 -3.74 8.45
C ILE A 269 11.94 -2.53 9.37
N ALA A 270 12.59 -1.41 9.06
CA ALA A 270 12.42 -0.18 9.83
C ALA A 270 10.96 0.30 9.86
N ALA A 271 10.23 0.15 8.75
CA ALA A 271 8.80 0.46 8.68
C ALA A 271 7.94 -0.46 9.57
N ILE A 272 8.24 -1.77 9.62
CA ILE A 272 7.53 -2.73 10.48
C ILE A 272 7.68 -2.34 11.95
N LEU A 273 8.90 -2.02 12.37
CA LEU A 273 9.21 -1.66 13.76
C LEU A 273 8.71 -0.25 14.10
N GLY A 274 8.85 0.69 13.17
CA GLY A 274 8.57 2.10 13.41
C GLY A 274 7.07 2.44 13.46
N LYS A 275 6.22 1.79 12.66
CA LYS A 275 4.78 2.09 12.62
C LYS A 275 4.05 1.94 13.96
N PRO A 276 4.25 0.87 14.75
CA PRO A 276 3.67 0.79 16.09
C PRO A 276 4.22 1.88 17.02
N LEU A 277 5.52 2.14 16.95
CA LEU A 277 6.18 3.13 17.82
C LEU A 277 5.66 4.55 17.57
N ILE A 278 5.47 4.95 16.31
CA ILE A 278 4.95 6.28 16.00
C ILE A 278 3.49 6.44 16.42
N GLY A 279 2.71 5.36 16.36
CA GLY A 279 1.33 5.34 16.89
C GLY A 279 1.33 5.60 18.40
N LEU A 280 2.13 4.84 19.16
CA LEU A 280 2.28 5.05 20.60
C LEU A 280 2.79 6.46 20.94
N LEU A 281 3.75 6.98 20.19
CA LEU A 281 4.27 8.34 20.39
C LEU A 281 3.18 9.39 20.11
N SER A 282 2.37 9.21 19.06
CA SER A 282 1.24 10.09 18.78
C SER A 282 0.21 10.10 19.91
N ASP A 283 -0.13 8.91 20.45
CA ASP A 283 -1.06 8.77 21.57
C ASP A 283 -0.53 9.48 22.83
N TRP A 284 0.78 9.30 23.12
CA TRP A 284 1.44 9.97 24.25
C TRP A 284 1.47 11.50 24.13
N LEU A 285 1.53 12.02 22.90
CA LEU A 285 1.42 13.46 22.60
C LEU A 285 -0.02 13.97 22.53
N GLY A 286 -0.99 13.20 23.02
CA GLY A 286 -2.40 13.59 23.04
C GLY A 286 -3.08 13.57 21.65
N GLY A 287 -2.64 12.66 20.78
CA GLY A 287 -3.21 12.50 19.43
C GLY A 287 -2.77 13.56 18.42
N ARG A 288 -1.73 14.34 18.74
CA ARG A 288 -1.18 15.38 17.85
C ARG A 288 -0.33 14.73 16.76
N CYS A 289 -0.90 14.61 15.57
CA CYS A 289 -0.25 13.94 14.44
C CYS A 289 0.56 14.88 13.53
N LYS A 290 0.21 16.17 13.46
CA LYS A 290 0.76 17.14 12.49
C LYS A 290 2.28 17.24 12.52
N TRP A 291 2.86 17.51 13.69
CA TRP A 291 4.30 17.71 13.80
C TRP A 291 5.11 16.43 13.61
N LEU A 292 4.57 15.29 14.04
CA LEU A 292 5.18 13.98 13.78
C LEU A 292 5.15 13.66 12.27
N THR A 293 4.05 13.98 11.59
CA THR A 293 3.90 13.82 10.15
C THR A 293 4.87 14.74 9.40
N PHE A 294 4.98 16.01 9.83
CA PHE A 294 5.95 16.96 9.27
C PHE A 294 7.39 16.43 9.42
N ALA A 295 7.78 16.02 10.62
CA ALA A 295 9.11 15.47 10.88
C ALA A 295 9.41 14.23 10.02
N SER A 296 8.41 13.34 9.86
CA SER A 296 8.55 12.16 8.98
C SER A 296 8.79 12.57 7.52
N PHE A 297 8.09 13.57 7.00
CA PHE A 297 8.28 14.04 5.63
C PHE A 297 9.63 14.74 5.43
N VAL A 298 10.08 15.56 6.40
CA VAL A 298 11.40 16.20 6.35
C VAL A 298 12.49 15.13 6.37
N LEU A 299 12.41 14.15 7.28
CA LEU A 299 13.34 13.03 7.31
C LEU A 299 13.34 12.27 5.98
N PHE A 300 12.16 12.00 5.43
CA PHE A 300 12.03 11.26 4.18
C PHE A 300 12.67 12.02 3.01
N ALA A 301 12.35 13.30 2.83
CA ALA A 301 12.94 14.13 1.77
C ALA A 301 14.47 14.22 1.92
N ALA A 302 14.96 14.48 3.14
CA ALA A 302 16.39 14.55 3.43
C ALA A 302 17.10 13.22 3.13
N MET A 303 16.53 12.10 3.57
CA MET A 303 17.13 10.79 3.34
C MET A 303 17.12 10.37 1.87
N LEU A 304 16.13 10.76 1.07
CA LEU A 304 16.16 10.56 -0.37
C LEU A 304 17.30 11.33 -1.03
N ILE A 305 17.53 12.57 -0.63
CA ILE A 305 18.69 13.35 -1.14
C ILE A 305 20.00 12.69 -0.69
N VAL A 306 20.12 12.29 0.58
CA VAL A 306 21.29 11.56 1.08
C VAL A 306 21.54 10.31 0.23
N PHE A 307 20.52 9.47 0.01
CA PHE A 307 20.66 8.30 -0.86
C PHE A 307 21.16 8.64 -2.26
N GLY A 308 20.70 9.77 -2.82
CA GLY A 308 21.15 10.25 -4.13
C GLY A 308 22.64 10.59 -4.18
N THR A 309 23.26 10.94 -3.06
CA THR A 309 24.69 11.31 -2.95
C THR A 309 25.59 10.12 -2.58
N LEU A 310 25.03 9.03 -2.02
CA LEU A 310 25.84 7.89 -1.57
C LEU A 310 26.51 7.18 -2.74
N THR A 311 27.73 6.70 -2.48
CA THR A 311 28.54 5.92 -3.43
C THR A 311 28.94 4.56 -2.84
N GLU A 312 29.18 4.49 -1.54
CA GLU A 312 29.64 3.28 -0.85
C GLU A 312 28.48 2.42 -0.42
N ARG A 313 28.59 1.09 -0.61
CA ARG A 313 27.52 0.12 -0.31
C ARG A 313 27.11 0.15 1.16
N GLY A 314 28.08 0.12 2.09
CA GLY A 314 27.80 0.15 3.51
C GLY A 314 27.05 1.40 3.97
N ALA A 315 27.27 2.54 3.30
CA ALA A 315 26.54 3.77 3.60
C ALA A 315 25.03 3.66 3.28
N PHE A 316 24.67 2.95 2.21
CA PHE A 316 23.26 2.66 1.88
C PHE A 316 22.60 1.79 2.96
N GLU A 317 23.30 0.77 3.47
CA GLU A 317 22.77 -0.12 4.52
C GLU A 317 22.51 0.65 5.84
N VAL A 318 23.41 1.57 6.20
CA VAL A 318 23.24 2.42 7.39
C VAL A 318 22.12 3.44 7.22
N ALA A 319 21.98 4.02 6.02
CA ALA A 319 20.99 5.05 5.74
C ALA A 319 19.57 4.45 5.49
N ALA A 320 19.47 3.19 5.05
CA ALA A 320 18.21 2.54 4.70
C ALA A 320 17.17 2.52 5.83
N PRO A 321 17.50 2.18 7.10
CA PRO A 321 16.53 2.25 8.19
C PRO A 321 15.95 3.65 8.41
N LEU A 322 16.78 4.70 8.37
CA LEU A 322 16.32 6.09 8.52
C LEU A 322 15.39 6.50 7.38
N LEU A 323 15.72 6.11 6.14
CA LEU A 323 14.85 6.33 5.01
C LEU A 323 13.52 5.59 5.19
N GLY A 324 13.55 4.35 5.71
CA GLY A 324 12.37 3.56 5.99
C GLY A 324 11.44 4.21 7.02
N LEU A 325 12.00 4.76 8.09
CA LEU A 325 11.23 5.53 9.06
C LEU A 325 10.57 6.74 8.38
N GLY A 326 11.31 7.55 7.64
CA GLY A 326 10.74 8.69 6.91
C GLY A 326 9.64 8.30 5.95
N ALA A 327 9.89 7.25 5.13
CA ALA A 327 8.99 6.84 4.04
C ALA A 327 7.67 6.21 4.49
N PHE A 328 7.58 5.68 5.71
CA PHE A 328 6.41 4.89 6.12
C PHE A 328 5.74 5.35 7.41
N LEU A 329 6.41 6.10 8.30
CA LEU A 329 5.82 6.53 9.57
C LEU A 329 4.70 7.56 9.43
N TYR A 330 4.72 8.35 8.37
CA TYR A 330 3.65 9.33 8.12
C TYR A 330 2.29 8.66 7.85
N SER A 331 2.28 7.42 7.34
CA SER A 331 1.05 6.80 6.83
C SER A 331 -0.03 6.57 7.89
N PRO A 332 0.25 6.01 9.11
CA PRO A 332 -0.76 5.91 10.15
C PRO A 332 -1.17 7.28 10.70
N LEU A 333 -0.25 8.23 10.78
CA LEU A 333 -0.53 9.59 11.24
C LEU A 333 -1.46 10.33 10.28
N LEU A 334 -1.20 10.23 8.98
CA LEU A 334 -2.04 10.84 7.94
C LEU A 334 -3.45 10.24 7.94
N ALA A 335 -3.55 8.91 8.09
CA ALA A 335 -4.84 8.24 8.22
C ALA A 335 -5.62 8.71 9.47
N ALA A 336 -4.93 8.89 10.60
CA ALA A 336 -5.54 9.44 11.82
C ALA A 336 -6.03 10.87 11.61
N MET A 337 -5.25 11.74 10.95
CA MET A 337 -5.65 13.12 10.64
C MET A 337 -6.88 13.16 9.71
N VAL A 338 -6.95 12.28 8.72
CA VAL A 338 -8.14 12.14 7.86
C VAL A 338 -9.37 11.77 8.69
N ALA A 339 -9.25 10.78 9.57
CA ALA A 339 -10.34 10.32 10.43
C ALA A 339 -10.80 11.42 11.40
N GLN A 340 -9.86 12.15 12.02
CA GLN A 340 -10.15 13.28 12.91
C GLN A 340 -10.86 14.42 12.17
N THR A 341 -10.40 14.76 10.97
CA THR A 341 -10.94 15.86 10.17
C THR A 341 -12.34 15.56 9.62
N SER A 342 -12.59 14.31 9.22
CA SER A 342 -13.88 13.89 8.64
C SER A 342 -14.94 13.52 9.68
N GLY A 343 -14.53 13.28 10.92
CA GLY A 343 -15.40 12.83 12.01
C GLY A 343 -15.87 11.37 11.86
N PRO A 344 -16.52 10.82 12.90
CA PRO A 344 -16.76 9.37 13.00
C PRO A 344 -17.72 8.83 11.93
N VAL A 345 -18.62 9.65 11.40
CA VAL A 345 -19.60 9.23 10.37
C VAL A 345 -18.97 9.13 8.99
N LEU A 346 -18.04 10.03 8.66
CA LEU A 346 -17.45 10.16 7.32
C LEU A 346 -16.05 9.54 7.21
N ALA A 347 -15.44 9.13 8.33
CA ALA A 347 -14.03 8.70 8.39
C ALA A 347 -13.70 7.59 7.37
N GLY A 348 -14.54 6.58 7.24
CA GLY A 348 -14.33 5.50 6.29
C GLY A 348 -14.38 5.94 4.84
N SER A 349 -15.40 6.73 4.48
CA SER A 349 -15.57 7.24 3.11
C SER A 349 -14.48 8.24 2.74
N ALA A 350 -14.11 9.14 3.67
CA ALA A 350 -13.02 10.08 3.47
C ALA A 350 -11.68 9.35 3.26
N ALA A 351 -11.38 8.37 4.11
CA ALA A 351 -10.16 7.56 3.98
C ALA A 351 -10.10 6.85 2.63
N GLY A 352 -11.21 6.25 2.17
CA GLY A 352 -11.26 5.57 0.88
C GLY A 352 -11.04 6.51 -0.31
N VAL A 353 -11.74 7.66 -0.33
CA VAL A 353 -11.61 8.65 -1.42
C VAL A 353 -10.21 9.25 -1.45
N LEU A 354 -9.68 9.64 -0.28
CA LEU A 354 -8.35 10.23 -0.20
C LEU A 354 -7.27 9.21 -0.59
N ALA A 355 -7.39 7.95 -0.13
CA ALA A 355 -6.46 6.89 -0.53
C ALA A 355 -6.46 6.67 -2.05
N GLY A 356 -7.62 6.71 -2.70
CA GLY A 356 -7.73 6.68 -4.16
C GLY A 356 -6.98 7.84 -4.84
N PHE A 357 -7.13 9.06 -4.33
CA PHE A 357 -6.42 10.24 -4.83
C PHE A 357 -4.91 10.15 -4.61
N TRP A 358 -4.46 9.65 -3.46
CA TRP A 358 -3.04 9.45 -3.16
C TRP A 358 -2.36 8.50 -4.15
N GLN A 359 -3.08 7.49 -4.63
CA GLN A 359 -2.56 6.53 -5.61
C GLN A 359 -2.21 7.18 -6.97
N LEU A 360 -2.76 8.34 -7.31
CA LEU A 360 -2.37 9.06 -8.52
C LEU A 360 -0.88 9.46 -8.51
N GLY A 361 -0.31 9.73 -7.31
CA GLY A 361 1.13 9.92 -7.16
C GLY A 361 1.92 8.69 -7.62
N SER A 362 1.42 7.49 -7.26
CA SER A 362 2.03 6.21 -7.66
C SER A 362 1.92 5.92 -9.16
N VAL A 363 0.88 6.46 -9.83
CA VAL A 363 0.70 6.32 -11.29
C VAL A 363 1.74 7.14 -12.06
N ILE A 364 1.98 8.37 -11.60
CA ILE A 364 2.74 9.37 -12.38
C ILE A 364 4.25 9.23 -12.13
N VAL A 365 4.66 9.05 -10.88
CA VAL A 365 6.09 9.11 -10.49
C VAL A 365 6.98 8.11 -11.22
N PRO A 366 6.56 6.88 -11.55
CA PRO A 366 7.45 5.94 -12.21
C PRO A 366 7.87 6.39 -13.62
N LEU A 367 6.97 7.06 -14.33
CA LEU A 367 7.28 7.62 -15.65
C LEU A 367 8.28 8.79 -15.53
N VAL A 368 8.05 9.69 -14.58
CA VAL A 368 8.87 10.90 -14.41
C VAL A 368 10.28 10.51 -13.96
N VAL A 369 10.44 9.64 -12.99
CA VAL A 369 11.75 9.18 -12.51
C VAL A 369 12.52 8.45 -13.61
N GLY A 370 11.85 7.57 -14.35
CA GLY A 370 12.44 6.85 -15.46
C GLY A 370 12.96 7.79 -16.56
N LEU A 371 12.15 8.79 -16.92
CA LEU A 371 12.53 9.81 -17.91
C LEU A 371 13.69 10.67 -17.43
N VAL A 372 13.64 11.18 -16.19
CA VAL A 372 14.73 11.98 -15.60
C VAL A 372 16.04 11.19 -15.60
N PHE A 373 16.01 9.93 -15.14
CA PHE A 373 17.19 9.10 -15.11
C PHE A 373 17.73 8.80 -16.51
N GLN A 374 16.86 8.56 -17.49
CA GLN A 374 17.27 8.32 -18.88
C GLN A 374 17.90 9.54 -19.52
N LEU A 375 17.33 10.74 -19.29
CA LEU A 375 17.81 11.98 -19.91
C LEU A 375 19.10 12.50 -19.27
N THR A 376 19.26 12.32 -17.95
CA THR A 376 20.38 12.91 -17.20
C THR A 376 21.51 11.91 -16.91
N GLY A 377 21.23 10.62 -16.90
CA GLY A 377 22.14 9.59 -16.39
C GLY A 377 22.46 9.75 -14.90
N SER A 378 21.83 10.72 -14.22
CA SER A 378 22.19 11.14 -12.87
C SER A 378 21.37 10.40 -11.81
N PHE A 379 22.06 9.64 -10.98
CA PHE A 379 21.47 8.98 -9.81
C PHE A 379 20.89 10.02 -8.83
N LEU A 380 21.62 11.10 -8.58
CA LEU A 380 21.16 12.18 -7.71
C LEU A 380 19.90 12.86 -8.25
N ALA A 381 19.82 13.12 -9.56
CA ALA A 381 18.64 13.75 -10.16
C ALA A 381 17.39 12.88 -10.01
N ALA A 382 17.51 11.55 -10.16
CA ALA A 382 16.41 10.63 -9.95
C ALA A 382 15.93 10.66 -8.48
N PHE A 383 16.85 10.62 -7.52
CA PHE A 383 16.49 10.68 -6.09
C PHE A 383 15.96 12.06 -5.66
N ALA A 384 16.48 13.14 -6.24
CA ALA A 384 15.94 14.49 -6.03
C ALA A 384 14.50 14.62 -6.56
N THR A 385 14.20 13.99 -7.69
CA THR A 385 12.83 13.90 -8.22
C THR A 385 11.90 13.16 -7.26
N LEU A 386 12.38 12.08 -6.64
CA LEU A 386 11.62 11.36 -5.59
C LEU A 386 11.43 12.23 -4.35
N ALA A 387 12.46 12.98 -3.93
CA ALA A 387 12.43 13.84 -2.75
C ALA A 387 11.47 15.03 -2.88
N ALA A 388 11.17 15.48 -4.11
CA ALA A 388 10.24 16.58 -4.35
C ALA A 388 8.85 16.30 -3.76
N GLY A 389 8.37 15.05 -3.82
CA GLY A 389 7.09 14.66 -3.23
C GLY A 389 7.04 14.89 -1.72
N PRO A 390 7.83 14.19 -0.90
CA PRO A 390 7.80 14.40 0.55
C PRO A 390 8.19 15.83 0.98
N ALA A 391 9.02 16.56 0.22
CA ALA A 391 9.29 17.97 0.49
C ALA A 391 8.01 18.83 0.33
N LEU A 392 7.25 18.63 -0.75
CA LEU A 392 5.97 19.30 -0.95
C LEU A 392 4.93 18.85 0.10
N ALA A 393 4.94 17.58 0.51
CA ALA A 393 4.09 17.07 1.56
C ALA A 393 4.40 17.73 2.92
N ALA A 394 5.71 17.94 3.23
CA ALA A 394 6.13 18.66 4.44
C ALA A 394 5.63 20.11 4.46
N VAL A 395 5.71 20.80 3.33
CA VAL A 395 5.15 22.15 3.23
C VAL A 395 3.62 22.13 3.35
N GLY A 396 2.97 21.22 2.63
CA GLY A 396 1.50 21.11 2.61
C GLY A 396 0.89 20.81 3.98
N ILE A 397 1.53 19.96 4.80
CA ILE A 397 1.00 19.60 6.12
C ILE A 397 0.99 20.80 7.10
N LEU A 398 1.84 21.80 6.91
CA LEU A 398 1.86 22.99 7.74
C LEU A 398 0.56 23.81 7.64
N PHE A 399 -0.13 23.75 6.50
CA PHE A 399 -1.39 24.45 6.26
C PHE A 399 -2.62 23.68 6.76
N VAL A 400 -2.46 22.43 7.17
CA VAL A 400 -3.54 21.65 7.79
C VAL A 400 -3.72 22.11 9.24
N THR A 401 -4.95 22.41 9.63
CA THR A 401 -5.29 22.74 11.02
C THR A 401 -5.72 21.48 11.75
N GLU A 402 -5.03 21.15 12.85
CA GLU A 402 -5.52 20.11 13.77
C GLU A 402 -6.65 20.65 14.64
N GLY A 403 -7.70 19.87 14.80
CA GLY A 403 -8.75 20.15 15.78
C GLY A 403 -8.21 20.09 17.23
N PRO A 404 -8.97 20.59 18.24
CA PRO A 404 -8.56 20.49 19.63
C PRO A 404 -8.32 19.03 20.01
N SER A 405 -7.21 18.78 20.72
CA SER A 405 -6.85 17.45 21.22
C SER A 405 -7.98 16.93 22.12
N VAL A 406 -8.43 15.71 21.88
CA VAL A 406 -9.28 15.01 22.87
C VAL A 406 -8.41 14.75 24.08
N ALA A 407 -8.78 15.32 25.23
CA ALA A 407 -8.04 15.06 26.47
C ALA A 407 -7.94 13.55 26.72
N PRO A 408 -6.79 13.02 27.17
CA PRO A 408 -6.68 11.62 27.52
C PRO A 408 -7.73 11.30 28.57
N LEU A 409 -8.50 10.24 28.35
CA LEU A 409 -9.38 9.68 29.36
C LEU A 409 -8.48 9.25 30.54
N SER A 410 -8.57 9.98 31.64
CA SER A 410 -7.90 9.72 32.90
C SER A 410 -8.35 8.39 33.52
#